data_cb9bd6d91d58bd7537311b6e16cf60bb
#
_entry.id   cb9bd6d91d58bd7537311b6e16cf60bb
#
_cell.length_a   1.000
_cell.length_b   1.000
_cell.length_c   1.000
_cell.angle_alpha   90.00
_cell.angle_beta   90.00
_cell.angle_gamma   90.00
#
_symmetry.space_group_name_H-M   'P 1'
#
loop_
_entity.id
_entity.type
_entity.pdbx_description
1 polymer ?
#
loop_
_entity_poly.entity_id
_entity_poly.type
_entity_poly.pdbx_seq_one_letter_code
_entity_poly.pdbx_strand_id
1 'polypeptide(L)'
;MFELTDEERELAAMVRDFAETVVAPQSYEADRTHTLSMDVVAQMGDLGLFGLPFPEEYGGQGGDYMALGIAIEALGRVDQSIAITLEAGVSLGAMPVFRFGTEEQKQEYLPDLLAGRALAGFGLTEPEAGSDAGATRTTARLDGDDWVIDGSKQFITNSGTPITRFVTVTAVTGNEGGRKQISTIIVPNGTPGFTVEAPYDKVGWNASDTHPLSFAGARVPAGNLLGEQGSGFRNFLSILDEGRIAIAALSTGAAEGCLEAAVDYAKSRTIFGSALSTRQNAQFTLCLLYTSPSPRDS
;
A
#
# COMPACT_ATOMS: atom_id res chain seq x y z
N MET A 1 12.09 -26.75 -0.93
CA MET A 1 12.70 -25.39 -0.90
C MET A 1 12.18 -24.71 -2.15
N PHE A 2 11.52 -23.58 -2.02
CA PHE A 2 11.10 -22.78 -3.18
C PHE A 2 12.35 -22.13 -3.76
N GLU A 3 12.63 -22.40 -5.03
CA GLU A 3 13.71 -21.72 -5.75
C GLU A 3 13.07 -20.72 -6.70
N LEU A 4 13.59 -19.49 -6.68
CA LEU A 4 13.18 -18.48 -7.63
C LEU A 4 13.57 -18.90 -9.05
N THR A 5 12.74 -18.58 -10.02
CA THR A 5 13.06 -18.68 -11.45
C THR A 5 14.19 -17.70 -11.82
N ASP A 6 14.75 -17.84 -13.02
CA ASP A 6 15.77 -16.89 -13.48
C ASP A 6 15.20 -15.47 -13.62
N GLU A 7 13.98 -15.32 -14.13
CA GLU A 7 13.28 -14.04 -14.25
C GLU A 7 13.02 -13.40 -12.89
N GLU A 8 12.60 -14.18 -11.89
CA GLU A 8 12.39 -13.69 -10.52
C GLU A 8 13.71 -13.25 -9.87
N ARG A 9 14.82 -13.96 -10.14
CA ARG A 9 16.16 -13.56 -9.69
C ARG A 9 16.63 -12.25 -10.33
N GLU A 10 16.37 -12.07 -11.62
CA GLU A 10 16.70 -10.84 -12.34
C GLU A 10 15.87 -9.65 -11.80
N LEU A 11 14.58 -9.86 -11.58
CA LEU A 11 13.71 -8.87 -10.94
C LEU A 11 14.23 -8.49 -9.54
N ALA A 12 14.53 -9.48 -8.70
CA ALA A 12 15.06 -9.25 -7.36
C ALA A 12 16.37 -8.45 -7.40
N ALA A 13 17.28 -8.79 -8.33
CA ALA A 13 18.55 -8.08 -8.48
C ALA A 13 18.34 -6.62 -8.93
N MET A 14 17.47 -6.40 -9.92
CA MET A 14 17.14 -5.07 -10.42
C MET A 14 16.53 -4.19 -9.32
N VAL A 15 15.55 -4.70 -8.57
CA VAL A 15 14.90 -3.91 -7.51
C VAL A 15 15.84 -3.67 -6.33
N ARG A 16 16.71 -4.63 -5.98
CA ARG A 16 17.75 -4.43 -4.96
C ARG A 16 18.74 -3.33 -5.35
N ASP A 17 19.21 -3.34 -6.59
CA ASP A 17 20.11 -2.28 -7.09
C ASP A 17 19.43 -0.91 -7.03
N PHE A 18 18.19 -0.81 -7.48
CA PHE A 18 17.39 0.41 -7.36
C PHE A 18 17.23 0.86 -5.91
N ALA A 19 16.88 -0.06 -5.00
CA ALA A 19 16.71 0.23 -3.58
C ALA A 19 18.00 0.77 -2.96
N GLU A 20 19.17 0.18 -3.27
CA GLU A 20 20.46 0.58 -2.71
C GLU A 20 20.99 1.87 -3.33
N THR A 21 20.82 2.08 -4.64
CA THR A 21 21.45 3.20 -5.36
C THR A 21 20.56 4.44 -5.41
N VAL A 22 19.24 4.30 -5.40
CA VAL A 22 18.29 5.41 -5.53
C VAL A 22 17.54 5.68 -4.23
N VAL A 23 17.01 4.64 -3.57
CA VAL A 23 16.17 4.82 -2.39
C VAL A 23 17.00 5.07 -1.13
N ALA A 24 17.98 4.23 -0.82
CA ALA A 24 18.79 4.30 0.40
C ALA A 24 19.43 5.67 0.66
N PRO A 25 20.00 6.37 -0.34
CA PRO A 25 20.66 7.65 -0.10
C PRO A 25 19.74 8.75 0.43
N GLN A 26 18.43 8.66 0.19
CA GLN A 26 17.47 9.69 0.59
C GLN A 26 16.49 9.22 1.71
N SER A 27 16.48 7.94 2.06
CA SER A 27 15.54 7.35 3.00
C SER A 27 15.54 8.02 4.37
N TYR A 28 16.74 8.25 4.96
CA TYR A 28 16.86 8.93 6.26
C TYR A 28 16.27 10.34 6.25
N GLU A 29 16.56 11.13 5.22
CA GLU A 29 16.06 12.51 5.13
C GLU A 29 14.56 12.53 4.82
N ALA A 30 14.07 11.63 3.98
CA ALA A 30 12.67 11.49 3.67
C ALA A 30 11.84 11.15 4.92
N ASP A 31 12.31 10.20 5.75
CA ASP A 31 11.65 9.86 7.02
C ASP A 31 11.69 11.05 8.01
N ARG A 32 12.85 11.72 8.14
CA ARG A 32 13.01 12.88 9.04
C ARG A 32 12.15 14.08 8.66
N THR A 33 11.92 14.29 7.37
CA THR A 33 11.12 15.41 6.84
C THR A 33 9.67 15.05 6.58
N HIS A 34 9.28 13.80 6.80
CA HIS A 34 7.94 13.26 6.53
C HIS A 34 7.52 13.50 5.06
N THR A 35 8.45 13.29 4.12
CA THR A 35 8.23 13.64 2.71
C THR A 35 8.39 12.41 1.81
N LEU A 36 7.33 12.05 1.08
CA LEU A 36 7.39 11.06 0.02
C LEU A 36 8.16 11.64 -1.19
N SER A 37 9.23 10.96 -1.60
CA SER A 37 9.98 11.34 -2.80
C SER A 37 9.20 10.98 -4.08
N MET A 38 8.64 12.00 -4.74
CA MET A 38 7.93 11.79 -6.01
C MET A 38 8.86 11.34 -7.13
N ASP A 39 10.14 11.69 -7.08
CA ASP A 39 11.15 11.20 -8.05
C ASP A 39 11.37 9.70 -7.91
N VAL A 40 11.36 9.15 -6.68
CA VAL A 40 11.42 7.71 -6.45
C VAL A 40 10.16 7.03 -6.98
N VAL A 41 8.98 7.61 -6.72
CA VAL A 41 7.71 7.07 -7.23
C VAL A 41 7.70 7.03 -8.76
N ALA A 42 8.17 8.09 -9.42
CA ALA A 42 8.27 8.13 -10.88
C ALA A 42 9.22 7.06 -11.42
N GLN A 43 10.42 6.89 -10.81
CA GLN A 43 11.37 5.86 -11.20
C GLN A 43 10.83 4.44 -10.96
N MET A 44 10.07 4.19 -9.88
CA MET A 44 9.35 2.92 -9.71
C MET A 44 8.35 2.67 -10.85
N GLY A 45 7.68 3.72 -11.33
CA GLY A 45 6.82 3.67 -12.51
C GLY A 45 7.58 3.30 -13.78
N ASP A 46 8.73 3.96 -14.04
CA ASP A 46 9.59 3.69 -15.19
C ASP A 46 10.14 2.26 -15.18
N LEU A 47 10.37 1.68 -14.00
CA LEU A 47 10.76 0.29 -13.83
C LEU A 47 9.56 -0.70 -13.95
N GLY A 48 8.34 -0.20 -14.12
CA GLY A 48 7.13 -1.01 -14.25
C GLY A 48 6.65 -1.66 -12.94
N LEU A 49 7.15 -1.24 -11.76
CA LEU A 49 6.86 -1.92 -10.50
C LEU A 49 5.37 -1.86 -10.11
N PHE A 50 4.66 -0.77 -10.44
CA PHE A 50 3.21 -0.68 -10.18
C PHE A 50 2.38 -1.59 -11.07
N GLY A 51 2.93 -2.01 -12.22
CA GLY A 51 2.27 -2.88 -13.18
C GLY A 51 2.51 -4.37 -12.98
N LEU A 52 3.37 -4.78 -12.04
CA LEU A 52 3.87 -6.17 -11.92
C LEU A 52 2.78 -7.25 -11.99
N PRO A 53 1.67 -7.22 -11.19
CA PRO A 53 0.69 -8.31 -11.21
C PRO A 53 -0.47 -8.10 -12.21
N PHE A 54 -0.35 -7.13 -13.13
CA PHE A 54 -1.45 -6.80 -14.05
C PHE A 54 -1.16 -7.21 -15.47
N PRO A 55 -2.22 -7.52 -16.27
CA PRO A 55 -2.08 -7.84 -17.69
C PRO A 55 -1.54 -6.68 -18.52
N GLU A 56 -0.82 -7.01 -19.59
CA GLU A 56 -0.26 -6.04 -20.54
C GLU A 56 -1.32 -5.17 -21.22
N GLU A 57 -2.54 -5.67 -21.42
CA GLU A 57 -3.65 -4.94 -22.04
C GLU A 57 -4.03 -3.63 -21.33
N TYR A 58 -3.72 -3.52 -20.03
CA TYR A 58 -3.91 -2.30 -19.22
C TYR A 58 -2.59 -1.57 -18.94
N GLY A 59 -1.49 -1.99 -19.53
CA GLY A 59 -0.15 -1.44 -19.30
C GLY A 59 0.62 -2.10 -18.14
N GLY A 60 0.19 -3.30 -17.72
CA GLY A 60 0.89 -4.11 -16.72
C GLY A 60 2.07 -4.90 -17.32
N GLN A 61 2.75 -5.67 -16.47
CA GLN A 61 3.93 -6.47 -16.82
C GLN A 61 3.60 -7.96 -17.08
N GLY A 62 2.33 -8.37 -16.92
CA GLY A 62 1.90 -9.76 -17.12
C GLY A 62 2.40 -10.75 -16.06
N GLY A 63 2.97 -10.27 -14.96
CA GLY A 63 3.46 -11.08 -13.85
C GLY A 63 2.35 -11.49 -12.86
N ASP A 64 2.76 -11.81 -11.66
CA ASP A 64 1.88 -12.24 -10.58
C ASP A 64 2.21 -11.59 -9.22
N TYR A 65 1.54 -12.05 -8.15
CA TYR A 65 1.80 -11.57 -6.79
C TYR A 65 3.17 -11.98 -6.24
N MET A 66 3.84 -13.00 -6.80
CA MET A 66 5.21 -13.36 -6.43
C MET A 66 6.17 -12.26 -6.88
N ALA A 67 6.02 -11.78 -8.12
CA ALA A 67 6.82 -10.67 -8.64
C ALA A 67 6.64 -9.40 -7.78
N LEU A 68 5.41 -9.07 -7.40
CA LEU A 68 5.14 -7.96 -6.48
C LEU A 68 5.78 -8.18 -5.11
N GLY A 69 5.67 -9.39 -4.54
CA GLY A 69 6.27 -9.75 -3.27
C GLY A 69 7.79 -9.57 -3.26
N ILE A 70 8.47 -10.03 -4.31
CA ILE A 70 9.92 -9.87 -4.51
C ILE A 70 10.31 -8.39 -4.53
N ALA A 71 9.55 -7.57 -5.25
CA ALA A 71 9.82 -6.13 -5.33
C ALA A 71 9.63 -5.43 -3.98
N ILE A 72 8.53 -5.75 -3.27
CA ILE A 72 8.23 -5.18 -1.95
C ILE A 72 9.26 -5.61 -0.90
N GLU A 73 9.68 -6.89 -0.90
CA GLU A 73 10.73 -7.39 0.01
C GLU A 73 12.05 -6.64 -0.20
N ALA A 74 12.48 -6.50 -1.47
CA ALA A 74 13.71 -5.81 -1.80
C ALA A 74 13.69 -4.31 -1.42
N LEU A 75 12.56 -3.61 -1.63
CA LEU A 75 12.38 -2.23 -1.18
C LEU A 75 12.27 -2.12 0.34
N GLY A 76 11.51 -3.01 0.99
CA GLY A 76 11.28 -3.02 2.42
C GLY A 76 12.55 -3.25 3.25
N ARG A 77 13.54 -3.92 2.67
CA ARG A 77 14.88 -4.08 3.27
C ARG A 77 15.59 -2.73 3.47
N VAL A 78 15.31 -1.76 2.62
CA VAL A 78 15.96 -0.44 2.61
C VAL A 78 15.05 0.65 3.16
N ASP A 79 13.80 0.72 2.67
CA ASP A 79 12.83 1.75 3.06
C ASP A 79 11.40 1.21 3.02
N GLN A 80 10.81 1.03 4.20
CA GLN A 80 9.46 0.52 4.32
C GLN A 80 8.39 1.53 3.89
N SER A 81 8.68 2.84 3.94
CA SER A 81 7.76 3.88 3.46
C SER A 81 7.57 3.81 1.95
N ILE A 82 8.65 3.56 1.21
CA ILE A 82 8.61 3.36 -0.24
C ILE A 82 7.94 2.03 -0.58
N ALA A 83 8.27 0.96 0.14
CA ALA A 83 7.67 -0.35 -0.06
C ALA A 83 6.16 -0.34 0.17
N ILE A 84 5.65 0.32 1.24
CA ILE A 84 4.21 0.44 1.50
C ILE A 84 3.52 1.37 0.50
N THR A 85 4.22 2.36 -0.06
CA THR A 85 3.68 3.21 -1.11
C THR A 85 3.42 2.41 -2.39
N LEU A 86 4.36 1.51 -2.77
CA LEU A 86 4.18 0.58 -3.87
C LEU A 86 3.03 -0.40 -3.60
N GLU A 87 3.05 -1.05 -2.44
CA GLU A 87 2.02 -2.00 -2.03
C GLU A 87 0.62 -1.37 -2.10
N ALA A 88 0.44 -0.22 -1.45
CA ALA A 88 -0.84 0.46 -1.43
C ALA A 88 -1.26 0.95 -2.83
N GLY A 89 -0.32 1.38 -3.66
CA GLY A 89 -0.59 1.75 -5.05
C GLY A 89 -1.10 0.58 -5.88
N VAL A 90 -0.49 -0.59 -5.74
CA VAL A 90 -0.84 -1.81 -6.47
C VAL A 90 -2.06 -2.49 -5.87
N SER A 91 -1.95 -2.96 -4.61
CA SER A 91 -2.97 -3.83 -4.02
C SER A 91 -4.23 -3.07 -3.62
N LEU A 92 -4.09 -1.83 -3.13
CA LEU A 92 -5.23 -1.05 -2.62
C LEU A 92 -5.73 0.00 -3.62
N GLY A 93 -4.85 0.54 -4.45
CA GLY A 93 -5.20 1.55 -5.45
C GLY A 93 -5.72 0.96 -6.74
N ALA A 94 -4.89 0.16 -7.43
CA ALA A 94 -5.19 -0.36 -8.76
C ALA A 94 -6.05 -1.65 -8.74
N MET A 95 -5.77 -2.58 -7.81
CA MET A 95 -6.44 -3.88 -7.78
C MET A 95 -7.96 -3.82 -7.62
N PRO A 96 -8.56 -2.94 -6.80
CA PRO A 96 -10.02 -2.82 -6.73
C PRO A 96 -10.64 -2.46 -8.09
N VAL A 97 -10.03 -1.55 -8.85
CA VAL A 97 -10.49 -1.18 -10.19
C VAL A 97 -10.35 -2.36 -11.15
N PHE A 98 -9.21 -3.05 -11.12
CA PHE A 98 -8.99 -4.22 -11.97
C PHE A 98 -9.99 -5.34 -11.71
N ARG A 99 -10.27 -5.66 -10.43
CA ARG A 99 -11.14 -6.78 -10.04
C ARG A 99 -12.63 -6.48 -10.22
N PHE A 100 -13.05 -5.25 -9.96
CA PHE A 100 -14.47 -4.91 -9.81
C PHE A 100 -14.95 -3.79 -10.74
N GLY A 101 -14.03 -3.11 -11.44
CA GLY A 101 -14.37 -2.04 -12.36
C GLY A 101 -15.04 -2.55 -13.64
N THR A 102 -15.87 -1.70 -14.24
CA THR A 102 -16.31 -1.88 -15.62
C THR A 102 -15.11 -1.74 -16.56
N GLU A 103 -15.27 -2.17 -17.83
CA GLU A 103 -14.18 -2.05 -18.79
C GLU A 103 -13.80 -0.57 -19.00
N GLU A 104 -14.80 0.33 -19.03
CA GLU A 104 -14.58 1.77 -19.13
C GLU A 104 -13.76 2.29 -17.94
N GLN A 105 -14.08 1.89 -16.71
CA GLN A 105 -13.33 2.27 -15.51
C GLN A 105 -11.89 1.74 -15.54
N LYS A 106 -11.69 0.50 -16.00
CA LYS A 106 -10.34 -0.08 -16.14
C LYS A 106 -9.51 0.71 -17.15
N GLN A 107 -10.05 0.98 -18.33
CA GLN A 107 -9.37 1.75 -19.37
C GLN A 107 -9.10 3.20 -18.96
N GLU A 108 -9.95 3.79 -18.14
CA GLU A 108 -9.77 5.16 -17.64
C GLU A 108 -8.69 5.26 -16.58
N TYR A 109 -8.63 4.32 -15.64
CA TYR A 109 -7.80 4.49 -14.44
C TYR A 109 -6.53 3.67 -14.45
N LEU A 110 -6.54 2.41 -14.93
CA LEU A 110 -5.40 1.51 -14.79
C LEU A 110 -4.14 1.98 -15.52
N PRO A 111 -4.17 2.51 -16.76
CA PRO A 111 -2.93 2.85 -17.46
C PRO A 111 -2.04 3.84 -16.72
N ASP A 112 -2.62 4.83 -16.05
CA ASP A 112 -1.85 5.82 -15.29
C ASP A 112 -1.40 5.28 -13.92
N LEU A 113 -2.23 4.45 -13.25
CA LEU A 113 -1.88 3.81 -12.00
C LEU A 113 -0.71 2.83 -12.20
N LEU A 114 -0.79 1.97 -13.22
CA LEU A 114 0.21 0.94 -13.49
C LEU A 114 1.54 1.50 -13.99
N ALA A 115 1.52 2.68 -14.59
CA ALA A 115 2.72 3.42 -14.98
C ALA A 115 3.29 4.32 -13.87
N GLY A 116 2.72 4.32 -12.66
CA GLY A 116 3.16 5.19 -11.56
C GLY A 116 2.93 6.68 -11.80
N ARG A 117 2.16 7.06 -12.83
CA ARG A 117 1.79 8.47 -13.11
C ARG A 117 0.64 8.95 -12.24
N ALA A 118 -0.09 8.02 -11.63
CA ALA A 118 -1.15 8.30 -10.67
C ALA A 118 -1.07 7.34 -9.50
N LEU A 119 -1.59 7.77 -8.33
CA LEU A 119 -1.84 6.94 -7.16
C LEU A 119 -3.32 7.01 -6.79
N ALA A 120 -3.78 6.03 -6.01
CA ALA A 120 -5.13 6.00 -5.49
C ALA A 120 -5.16 5.50 -4.05
N GLY A 121 -6.14 5.99 -3.27
CA GLY A 121 -6.35 5.60 -1.89
C GLY A 121 -7.48 4.57 -1.71
N PHE A 122 -7.47 3.89 -0.55
CA PHE A 122 -8.41 2.83 -0.20
C PHE A 122 -9.14 3.17 1.11
N GLY A 123 -10.30 3.82 1.00
CA GLY A 123 -11.06 4.38 2.12
C GLY A 123 -11.99 3.36 2.77
N LEU A 124 -11.45 2.49 3.63
CA LEU A 124 -12.22 1.53 4.43
C LEU A 124 -12.40 2.03 5.87
N THR A 125 -11.29 2.24 6.57
CA THR A 125 -11.25 2.56 8.00
C THR A 125 -11.91 3.90 8.31
N GLU A 126 -12.68 3.94 9.40
CA GLU A 126 -13.32 5.14 9.95
C GLU A 126 -12.91 5.35 11.40
N PRO A 127 -13.13 6.55 11.99
CA PRO A 127 -12.83 6.79 13.41
C PRO A 127 -13.39 5.75 14.36
N GLU A 128 -14.56 5.22 14.05
CA GLU A 128 -15.32 4.28 14.91
C GLU A 128 -15.45 2.88 14.29
N ALA A 129 -14.84 2.64 13.13
CA ALA A 129 -14.91 1.37 12.40
C ALA A 129 -13.50 0.98 11.87
N GLY A 130 -12.67 0.42 12.74
CA GLY A 130 -11.35 -0.13 12.43
C GLY A 130 -11.42 -1.65 12.26
N SER A 131 -11.12 -2.41 13.33
CA SER A 131 -11.22 -3.89 13.31
C SER A 131 -12.62 -4.39 12.97
N ASP A 132 -13.67 -3.69 13.42
CA ASP A 132 -15.03 -3.89 12.97
C ASP A 132 -15.34 -3.02 11.75
N ALA A 133 -14.76 -3.36 10.62
CA ALA A 133 -14.92 -2.60 9.38
C ALA A 133 -16.36 -2.63 8.82
N GLY A 134 -17.17 -3.61 9.24
CA GLY A 134 -18.61 -3.68 8.91
C GLY A 134 -19.45 -2.61 9.62
N ALA A 135 -18.91 -1.98 10.68
CA ALA A 135 -19.56 -0.89 11.39
C ALA A 135 -19.57 0.45 10.64
N THR A 136 -19.06 0.50 9.40
CA THR A 136 -19.02 1.69 8.52
C THR A 136 -20.24 2.58 8.71
N ARG A 137 -19.98 3.90 8.89
CA ARG A 137 -21.00 4.95 9.08
C ARG A 137 -21.08 5.94 7.92
N THR A 138 -20.01 6.06 7.12
CA THR A 138 -20.05 6.83 5.87
C THR A 138 -21.24 6.37 5.05
N THR A 139 -22.06 7.30 4.57
CA THR A 139 -23.24 7.04 3.77
C THR A 139 -23.08 7.57 2.36
N ALA A 140 -23.73 6.92 1.41
CA ALA A 140 -23.91 7.44 0.07
C ALA A 140 -25.36 7.21 -0.38
N ARG A 141 -26.05 8.28 -0.72
CA ARG A 141 -27.42 8.20 -1.25
C ARG A 141 -27.43 8.62 -2.71
N LEU A 142 -28.21 7.93 -3.50
CA LEU A 142 -28.45 8.33 -4.88
C LEU A 142 -29.41 9.52 -4.91
N ASP A 143 -29.05 10.59 -5.63
CA ASP A 143 -29.83 11.82 -5.78
C ASP A 143 -29.76 12.25 -7.25
N GLY A 144 -30.79 11.88 -8.02
CA GLY A 144 -30.75 11.93 -9.47
C GLY A 144 -29.72 10.94 -10.01
N ASP A 145 -28.80 11.41 -10.82
CA ASP A 145 -27.74 10.63 -11.44
C ASP A 145 -26.42 10.66 -10.66
N ASP A 146 -26.44 11.17 -9.41
CA ASP A 146 -25.24 11.30 -8.57
C ASP A 146 -25.36 10.56 -7.24
N TRP A 147 -24.25 9.98 -6.78
CA TRP A 147 -24.06 9.62 -5.39
C TRP A 147 -23.69 10.87 -4.58
N VAL A 148 -24.38 11.07 -3.46
CA VAL A 148 -24.05 12.12 -2.46
C VAL A 148 -23.47 11.43 -1.24
N ILE A 149 -22.21 11.74 -0.92
CA ILE A 149 -21.41 11.04 0.09
C ILE A 149 -21.22 11.94 1.31
N ASP A 150 -21.51 11.41 2.50
CA ASP A 150 -21.31 12.06 3.80
C ASP A 150 -20.60 11.10 4.76
N GLY A 151 -19.54 11.55 5.42
CA GLY A 151 -18.81 10.76 6.39
C GLY A 151 -17.32 11.12 6.47
N SER A 152 -16.53 10.18 6.98
CA SER A 152 -15.07 10.36 7.10
C SER A 152 -14.33 9.02 7.02
N LYS A 153 -13.05 9.08 6.58
CA LYS A 153 -12.15 7.93 6.57
C LYS A 153 -10.85 8.28 7.27
N GLN A 154 -10.15 7.28 7.82
CA GLN A 154 -8.90 7.47 8.54
C GLN A 154 -7.80 6.54 8.04
N PHE A 155 -6.56 7.02 8.17
CA PHE A 155 -5.33 6.28 7.85
C PHE A 155 -5.24 5.87 6.38
N ILE A 156 -5.62 6.78 5.47
CA ILE A 156 -5.68 6.47 4.04
C ILE A 156 -4.36 6.80 3.37
N THR A 157 -3.63 5.75 2.99
CA THR A 157 -2.35 5.85 2.28
C THR A 157 -2.55 6.32 0.85
N ASN A 158 -1.56 7.05 0.30
CA ASN A 158 -1.53 7.56 -1.06
C ASN A 158 -2.71 8.50 -1.42
N SER A 159 -3.34 9.12 -0.42
CA SER A 159 -4.54 9.94 -0.64
C SER A 159 -4.27 11.45 -0.76
N GLY A 160 -3.09 11.92 -0.33
CA GLY A 160 -2.73 13.34 -0.33
C GLY A 160 -1.58 13.71 -1.27
N THR A 161 -1.08 12.79 -2.09
CA THR A 161 0.03 13.07 -2.99
C THR A 161 -0.38 13.97 -4.16
N PRO A 162 0.57 14.69 -4.80
CA PRO A 162 0.27 15.50 -5.98
C PRO A 162 -0.29 14.72 -7.17
N ILE A 163 -0.06 13.40 -7.20
CA ILE A 163 -0.53 12.50 -8.27
C ILE A 163 -1.70 11.60 -7.82
N THR A 164 -2.26 11.82 -6.63
CA THR A 164 -3.47 11.11 -6.21
C THR A 164 -4.63 11.46 -7.12
N ARG A 165 -5.14 10.47 -7.87
CA ARG A 165 -6.21 10.67 -8.84
C ARG A 165 -7.60 10.50 -8.22
N PHE A 166 -7.76 9.51 -7.33
CA PHE A 166 -9.02 9.24 -6.64
C PHE A 166 -8.80 8.47 -5.34
N VAL A 167 -9.87 8.32 -4.58
CA VAL A 167 -9.96 7.32 -3.52
C VAL A 167 -11.17 6.42 -3.74
N THR A 168 -11.03 5.11 -3.49
CA THR A 168 -12.19 4.22 -3.38
C THR A 168 -12.73 4.28 -1.96
N VAL A 169 -14.03 4.45 -1.80
CA VAL A 169 -14.66 4.67 -0.50
C VAL A 169 -15.77 3.66 -0.27
N THR A 170 -15.70 2.92 0.85
CA THR A 170 -16.86 2.14 1.30
C THR A 170 -17.90 3.04 1.95
N ALA A 171 -19.16 2.93 1.54
CA ALA A 171 -20.26 3.69 2.09
C ALA A 171 -21.54 2.85 2.19
N VAL A 172 -22.38 3.16 3.16
CA VAL A 172 -23.72 2.56 3.30
C VAL A 172 -24.61 3.19 2.23
N THR A 173 -25.07 2.38 1.27
CA THR A 173 -25.91 2.80 0.15
C THR A 173 -27.36 2.35 0.29
N GLY A 174 -27.69 1.60 1.34
CA GLY A 174 -29.03 1.09 1.59
C GLY A 174 -29.08 0.20 2.82
N ASN A 175 -30.30 -0.31 3.04
CA ASN A 175 -30.56 -1.31 4.08
C ASN A 175 -31.55 -2.35 3.52
N GLU A 176 -31.22 -3.62 3.61
CA GLU A 176 -32.06 -4.71 3.16
C GLU A 176 -32.19 -5.73 4.29
N GLY A 177 -33.44 -5.96 4.71
CA GLY A 177 -33.74 -6.91 5.79
C GLY A 177 -33.04 -6.59 7.12
N GLY A 178 -32.78 -5.30 7.43
CA GLY A 178 -32.07 -4.85 8.63
C GLY A 178 -30.54 -4.91 8.52
N ARG A 179 -30.00 -5.30 7.37
CA ARG A 179 -28.55 -5.33 7.11
C ARG A 179 -28.14 -4.16 6.23
N LYS A 180 -27.04 -3.49 6.59
CA LYS A 180 -26.45 -2.43 5.77
C LYS A 180 -26.02 -3.00 4.43
N GLN A 181 -26.39 -2.34 3.35
CA GLN A 181 -25.79 -2.52 2.03
C GLN A 181 -24.60 -1.57 1.94
N ILE A 182 -23.39 -2.12 1.91
CA ILE A 182 -22.15 -1.34 1.80
C ILE A 182 -21.65 -1.48 0.36
N SER A 183 -21.47 -0.36 -0.31
CA SER A 183 -20.94 -0.28 -1.68
C SER A 183 -19.59 0.40 -1.71
N THR A 184 -18.86 0.25 -2.80
CA THR A 184 -17.61 0.97 -3.07
C THR A 184 -17.86 2.02 -4.14
N ILE A 185 -17.40 3.25 -3.90
CA ILE A 185 -17.56 4.38 -4.82
C ILE A 185 -16.20 4.99 -5.09
N ILE A 186 -15.88 5.25 -6.35
CA ILE A 186 -14.69 5.99 -6.77
C ILE A 186 -14.98 7.48 -6.58
N VAL A 187 -14.17 8.15 -5.76
CA VAL A 187 -14.26 9.60 -5.53
C VAL A 187 -13.00 10.27 -6.08
N PRO A 188 -13.09 10.97 -7.22
CA PRO A 188 -11.95 11.69 -7.79
C PRO A 188 -11.42 12.76 -6.85
N ASN A 189 -10.10 12.95 -6.84
CA ASN A 189 -9.48 14.05 -6.10
C ASN A 189 -10.00 15.41 -6.64
N GLY A 190 -10.21 16.37 -5.75
CA GLY A 190 -10.78 17.67 -6.09
C GLY A 190 -12.31 17.69 -6.24
N THR A 191 -13.01 16.57 -5.98
CA THR A 191 -14.49 16.57 -5.91
C THR A 191 -14.99 17.58 -4.87
N PRO A 192 -15.90 18.51 -5.19
CA PRO A 192 -16.47 19.43 -4.22
C PRO A 192 -17.12 18.67 -3.04
N GLY A 193 -16.81 19.08 -1.81
CA GLY A 193 -17.26 18.38 -0.59
C GLY A 193 -16.39 17.18 -0.18
N PHE A 194 -15.35 16.84 -0.92
CA PHE A 194 -14.30 15.91 -0.51
C PHE A 194 -13.06 16.70 -0.10
N THR A 195 -12.56 16.42 1.09
CA THR A 195 -11.35 17.06 1.66
C THR A 195 -10.36 16.01 2.12
N VAL A 196 -9.12 16.14 1.68
CA VAL A 196 -7.96 15.46 2.26
C VAL A 196 -7.44 16.35 3.38
N GLU A 197 -7.48 15.86 4.62
CA GLU A 197 -7.07 16.60 5.81
C GLU A 197 -5.54 16.62 5.94
N ALA A 198 -5.01 17.30 6.94
CA ALA A 198 -3.58 17.30 7.21
C ALA A 198 -3.04 15.88 7.47
N PRO A 199 -1.80 15.56 7.03
CA PRO A 199 -1.21 14.24 7.23
C PRO A 199 -1.04 13.93 8.72
N TYR A 200 -1.03 12.63 9.04
CA TYR A 200 -0.73 12.19 10.41
C TYR A 200 0.75 12.39 10.76
N ASP A 201 1.00 12.78 12.01
CA ASP A 201 2.30 12.63 12.66
C ASP A 201 2.41 11.18 13.19
N LYS A 202 3.28 10.40 12.58
CA LYS A 202 3.40 8.95 12.83
C LYS A 202 4.67 8.62 13.59
N VAL A 203 4.70 7.47 14.25
CA VAL A 203 5.90 6.93 14.94
C VAL A 203 6.84 6.17 14.02
N GLY A 204 6.43 5.90 12.79
CA GLY A 204 7.21 5.23 11.74
C GLY A 204 6.52 5.33 10.39
N TRP A 205 7.23 4.93 9.32
CA TRP A 205 6.79 5.11 7.94
C TRP A 205 6.45 6.57 7.62
N ASN A 206 7.26 7.49 8.15
CA ASN A 206 6.96 8.91 8.10
C ASN A 206 6.95 9.46 6.67
N ALA A 207 7.75 8.89 5.79
CA ALA A 207 7.79 9.26 4.37
C ALA A 207 6.62 8.67 3.54
N SER A 208 5.78 7.80 4.12
CA SER A 208 4.56 7.34 3.45
C SER A 208 3.42 8.34 3.67
N ASP A 209 2.80 8.77 2.57
CA ASP A 209 1.64 9.67 2.59
C ASP A 209 0.44 8.99 3.25
N THR A 210 -0.14 9.62 4.30
CA THR A 210 -1.26 9.03 5.04
C THR A 210 -2.13 10.12 5.65
N HIS A 211 -3.41 10.18 5.26
CA HIS A 211 -4.32 11.26 5.66
C HIS A 211 -5.67 10.76 6.21
N PRO A 212 -6.34 11.56 7.05
CA PRO A 212 -7.77 11.47 7.24
C PRO A 212 -8.49 12.11 6.05
N LEU A 213 -9.69 11.62 5.74
CA LEU A 213 -10.54 12.12 4.67
C LEU A 213 -11.91 12.50 5.22
N SER A 214 -12.46 13.62 4.72
CA SER A 214 -13.79 14.12 5.08
C SER A 214 -14.67 14.27 3.85
N PHE A 215 -15.92 13.86 3.97
CA PHE A 215 -16.95 13.99 2.93
C PHE A 215 -18.14 14.74 3.51
N ALA A 216 -18.50 15.87 2.91
CA ALA A 216 -19.61 16.73 3.29
C ALA A 216 -20.44 17.03 2.03
N GLY A 217 -21.38 16.13 1.72
CA GLY A 217 -22.19 16.21 0.50
C GLY A 217 -21.37 16.06 -0.78
N ALA A 218 -20.29 15.28 -0.78
CA ALA A 218 -19.46 15.06 -1.97
C ALA A 218 -20.27 14.35 -3.06
N ARG A 219 -20.38 14.96 -4.23
CA ARG A 219 -21.19 14.45 -5.34
C ARG A 219 -20.32 13.85 -6.43
N VAL A 220 -20.63 12.62 -6.80
CA VAL A 220 -19.99 11.91 -7.92
C VAL A 220 -21.05 11.20 -8.77
N PRO A 221 -20.83 11.05 -10.08
CA PRO A 221 -21.78 10.36 -10.96
C PRO A 221 -22.13 8.95 -10.48
N ALA A 222 -23.36 8.50 -10.75
CA ALA A 222 -23.78 7.13 -10.40
C ALA A 222 -22.86 6.05 -10.99
N GLY A 223 -22.27 6.32 -12.17
CA GLY A 223 -21.28 5.45 -12.81
C GLY A 223 -19.96 5.26 -12.05
N ASN A 224 -19.72 6.04 -10.99
CA ASN A 224 -18.55 5.86 -10.10
C ASN A 224 -18.72 4.70 -9.09
N LEU A 225 -19.85 4.01 -9.11
CA LEU A 225 -20.02 2.77 -8.37
C LEU A 225 -19.01 1.74 -8.88
N LEU A 226 -18.23 1.16 -7.97
CA LEU A 226 -17.23 0.14 -8.28
C LEU A 226 -17.80 -1.24 -7.91
N GLY A 227 -18.08 -2.05 -8.92
CA GLY A 227 -18.78 -3.34 -8.76
C GLY A 227 -20.28 -3.17 -8.54
N GLU A 228 -20.92 -4.17 -7.94
CA GLU A 228 -22.36 -4.17 -7.67
C GLU A 228 -22.70 -3.41 -6.39
N GLN A 229 -23.85 -2.76 -6.36
CA GLN A 229 -24.38 -2.15 -5.13
C GLN A 229 -24.57 -3.21 -4.02
N GLY A 230 -24.08 -2.90 -2.82
CA GLY A 230 -24.14 -3.81 -1.67
C GLY A 230 -22.99 -4.84 -1.61
N SER A 231 -22.14 -4.95 -2.63
CA SER A 231 -21.01 -5.89 -2.65
C SER A 231 -19.72 -5.33 -2.05
N GLY A 232 -19.65 -4.02 -1.79
CA GLY A 232 -18.42 -3.30 -1.48
C GLY A 232 -17.65 -3.85 -0.28
N PHE A 233 -18.33 -4.23 0.79
CA PHE A 233 -17.65 -4.79 1.97
C PHE A 233 -16.94 -6.11 1.66
N ARG A 234 -17.62 -7.03 0.97
CA ARG A 234 -17.02 -8.30 0.55
C ARG A 234 -15.84 -8.09 -0.40
N ASN A 235 -16.00 -7.18 -1.36
CA ASN A 235 -14.97 -6.86 -2.33
C ASN A 235 -13.71 -6.30 -1.64
N PHE A 236 -13.89 -5.39 -0.69
CA PHE A 236 -12.77 -4.82 0.08
C PHE A 236 -12.05 -5.86 0.93
N LEU A 237 -12.77 -6.78 1.56
CA LEU A 237 -12.14 -7.86 2.33
C LEU A 237 -11.30 -8.79 1.44
N SER A 238 -11.78 -9.10 0.22
CA SER A 238 -11.00 -9.93 -0.71
C SER A 238 -9.69 -9.26 -1.18
N ILE A 239 -9.69 -7.93 -1.33
CA ILE A 239 -8.47 -7.14 -1.62
C ILE A 239 -7.49 -7.21 -0.43
N LEU A 240 -7.98 -7.12 0.80
CA LEU A 240 -7.11 -7.21 1.99
C LEU A 240 -6.46 -8.58 2.14
N ASP A 241 -7.07 -9.66 1.65
CA ASP A 241 -6.46 -10.99 1.70
C ASP A 241 -5.19 -11.05 0.83
N GLU A 242 -5.21 -10.41 -0.34
CA GLU A 242 -4.04 -10.28 -1.23
C GLU A 242 -2.99 -9.34 -0.62
N GLY A 243 -3.41 -8.20 -0.05
CA GLY A 243 -2.53 -7.24 0.62
C GLY A 243 -1.74 -7.83 1.79
N ARG A 244 -2.28 -8.84 2.51
CA ARG A 244 -1.55 -9.52 3.60
C ARG A 244 -0.30 -10.23 3.11
N ILE A 245 -0.29 -10.78 1.90
CA ILE A 245 0.89 -11.42 1.29
C ILE A 245 1.98 -10.36 1.08
N ALA A 246 1.61 -9.23 0.52
CA ALA A 246 2.53 -8.12 0.27
C ALA A 246 3.11 -7.53 1.58
N ILE A 247 2.28 -7.39 2.64
CA ILE A 247 2.75 -6.95 3.95
C ILE A 247 3.69 -7.97 4.61
N ALA A 248 3.48 -9.28 4.38
CA ALA A 248 4.41 -10.30 4.83
C ALA A 248 5.78 -10.15 4.14
N ALA A 249 5.80 -9.93 2.82
CA ALA A 249 7.03 -9.66 2.06
C ALA A 249 7.74 -8.38 2.56
N LEU A 250 7.01 -7.27 2.76
CA LEU A 250 7.55 -6.04 3.34
C LEU A 250 8.22 -6.30 4.70
N SER A 251 7.53 -7.05 5.56
CA SER A 251 8.04 -7.36 6.91
C SER A 251 9.29 -8.24 6.87
N THR A 252 9.37 -9.16 5.91
CA THR A 252 10.54 -10.01 5.67
C THR A 252 11.73 -9.15 5.23
N GLY A 253 11.55 -8.27 4.27
CA GLY A 253 12.58 -7.32 3.83
C GLY A 253 13.05 -6.42 4.99
N ALA A 254 12.12 -5.86 5.77
CA ALA A 254 12.45 -5.05 6.94
C ALA A 254 13.30 -5.83 7.96
N ALA A 255 12.98 -7.10 8.21
CA ALA A 255 13.75 -7.95 9.10
C ALA A 255 15.16 -8.24 8.56
N GLU A 256 15.29 -8.50 7.24
CA GLU A 256 16.59 -8.66 6.56
C GLU A 256 17.45 -7.41 6.73
N GLY A 257 16.93 -6.21 6.42
CA GLY A 257 17.67 -4.96 6.57
C GLY A 257 18.09 -4.66 8.01
N CYS A 258 17.22 -4.93 8.98
CA CYS A 258 17.56 -4.80 10.40
C CYS A 258 18.68 -5.77 10.82
N LEU A 259 18.63 -7.02 10.34
CA LEU A 259 19.66 -8.03 10.64
C LEU A 259 21.02 -7.61 10.06
N GLU A 260 21.07 -7.18 8.79
CA GLU A 260 22.29 -6.71 8.16
C GLU A 260 22.93 -5.53 8.91
N ALA A 261 22.12 -4.52 9.22
CA ALA A 261 22.58 -3.35 9.98
C ALA A 261 23.11 -3.76 11.38
N ALA A 262 22.43 -4.67 12.05
CA ALA A 262 22.85 -5.17 13.36
C ALA A 262 24.15 -5.99 13.30
N VAL A 263 24.32 -6.82 12.26
CA VAL A 263 25.55 -7.60 12.02
C VAL A 263 26.73 -6.67 11.76
N ASP A 264 26.57 -5.66 10.89
CA ASP A 264 27.64 -4.71 10.55
C ASP A 264 28.02 -3.85 11.76
N TYR A 265 27.03 -3.40 12.53
CA TYR A 265 27.30 -2.71 13.79
C TYR A 265 28.05 -3.61 14.78
N ALA A 266 27.64 -4.87 14.96
CA ALA A 266 28.30 -5.81 15.86
C ALA A 266 29.75 -6.11 15.46
N LYS A 267 30.07 -6.13 14.17
CA LYS A 267 31.45 -6.27 13.65
C LYS A 267 32.31 -5.04 13.93
N SER A 268 31.75 -3.84 13.82
CA SER A 268 32.47 -2.56 13.97
C SER A 268 32.59 -2.10 15.43
N ARG A 269 31.60 -2.38 16.27
CA ARG A 269 31.56 -1.93 17.67
C ARG A 269 32.53 -2.71 18.55
N THR A 270 33.45 -2.02 19.19
CA THR A 270 34.40 -2.59 20.17
C THR A 270 33.88 -2.40 21.59
N ILE A 271 33.88 -3.48 22.40
CA ILE A 271 33.61 -3.50 23.84
C ILE A 271 34.63 -4.38 24.55
N PHE A 272 35.14 -3.92 25.68
CA PHE A 272 36.17 -4.64 26.45
C PHE A 272 37.33 -5.18 25.58
N GLY A 273 37.79 -4.36 24.62
CA GLY A 273 38.94 -4.65 23.76
C GLY A 273 38.70 -5.65 22.62
N SER A 274 37.45 -6.06 22.36
CA SER A 274 37.10 -6.96 21.25
C SER A 274 35.80 -6.55 20.56
N ALA A 275 35.58 -7.00 19.32
CA ALA A 275 34.35 -6.71 18.60
C ALA A 275 33.13 -7.28 19.32
N LEU A 276 31.99 -6.54 19.27
CA LEU A 276 30.72 -7.01 19.87
C LEU A 276 30.28 -8.36 19.26
N SER A 277 30.55 -8.58 17.99
CA SER A 277 30.26 -9.85 17.28
C SER A 277 30.96 -11.07 17.87
N THR A 278 31.98 -10.91 18.72
CA THR A 278 32.63 -12.03 19.42
C THR A 278 31.90 -12.44 20.70
N ARG A 279 30.87 -11.72 21.11
CA ARG A 279 30.09 -12.00 22.31
C ARG A 279 28.97 -12.97 22.00
N GLN A 280 28.94 -14.08 22.80
CA GLN A 280 27.98 -15.16 22.60
C GLN A 280 26.52 -14.71 22.62
N ASN A 281 26.15 -13.78 23.52
CA ASN A 281 24.79 -13.26 23.56
C ASN A 281 24.42 -12.51 22.27
N ALA A 282 25.32 -11.69 21.70
CA ALA A 282 25.09 -11.01 20.42
C ALA A 282 24.91 -12.02 19.28
N GLN A 283 25.79 -13.05 19.24
CA GLN A 283 25.70 -14.11 18.22
C GLN A 283 24.37 -14.86 18.29
N PHE A 284 23.93 -15.24 19.48
CA PHE A 284 22.66 -15.96 19.64
C PHE A 284 21.46 -15.10 19.28
N THR A 285 21.44 -13.82 19.66
CA THR A 285 20.36 -12.90 19.31
C THR A 285 20.25 -12.72 17.80
N LEU A 286 21.39 -12.50 17.10
CA LEU A 286 21.42 -12.37 15.64
C LEU A 286 21.05 -13.69 14.94
N CYS A 287 21.49 -14.83 15.47
CA CYS A 287 21.11 -16.14 14.96
C CYS A 287 19.59 -16.38 15.06
N LEU A 288 18.96 -15.97 16.16
CA LEU A 288 17.51 -16.08 16.32
C LEU A 288 16.74 -15.23 15.31
N LEU A 289 17.20 -14.01 15.00
CA LEU A 289 16.59 -13.17 13.97
C LEU A 289 16.63 -13.82 12.58
N TYR A 290 17.72 -14.54 12.28
CA TYR A 290 17.86 -15.23 10.99
C TYR A 290 17.06 -16.54 10.92
N THR A 291 16.97 -17.29 12.03
CA THR A 291 16.43 -18.66 12.01
C THR A 291 15.05 -18.78 12.62
N SER A 292 14.58 -17.76 13.35
CA SER A 292 13.32 -17.86 14.08
C SER A 292 12.15 -17.85 13.11
N PRO A 293 11.34 -18.92 13.09
CA PRO A 293 9.98 -18.81 12.61
C PRO A 293 9.24 -17.77 13.45
N SER A 294 8.16 -17.23 12.92
CA SER A 294 7.32 -16.28 13.66
C SER A 294 7.07 -16.76 15.10
N PRO A 295 7.08 -15.87 16.13
CA PRO A 295 6.74 -16.25 17.50
C PRO A 295 5.37 -16.96 17.66
N ARG A 296 4.55 -16.95 16.60
CA ARG A 296 3.27 -17.68 16.55
C ARG A 296 3.42 -19.17 16.25
N ASP A 297 4.59 -19.60 15.80
CA ASP A 297 4.85 -20.98 15.38
C ASP A 297 5.57 -21.79 16.47
N SER A 298 5.78 -21.18 17.65
CA SER A 298 6.40 -21.79 18.84
C SER A 298 5.41 -22.02 19.97
#